data_391cdb4443740f975fc0b1653fb4a107
#
_entry.id   391cdb4443740f975fc0b1653fb4a107
#
_cell.length_a   1.000
_cell.length_b   1.000
_cell.length_c   1.000
_cell.angle_alpha   90.00
_cell.angle_beta   90.00
_cell.angle_gamma   90.00
#
_symmetry.space_group_name_H-M   'P 1'
#
loop_
_entity.id
_entity.type
_entity.pdbx_description
1 polymer ?
#
loop_
_entity_poly.entity_id
_entity_poly.type
_entity_poly.pdbx_seq_one_letter_code
_entity_poly.pdbx_strand_id
1 'polypeptide(L)'
;MSKNTKSKPSAYLTGKEDFGFKSDSEIAKLKTCLITVDVHLGNAPCQEIIHRTPKERLKIRAEWFKENFYQLIKLLIFEKIIEKKLAKPHASFTATLQANRLSKLLKEKNVWYVSLLEVEGMKKTKQRSKKPLDWYAVKGGYAIQVEGQTNGLQGYEDRILLVKATSFDDAEKKAWKESKIYAEPPHLNCYGEMVRWQLEKIVDVYWTDIVELDPNGTEVFSALKDRRMKPEYEWHPAKKMNHV
;
A
#
# COMPACT_ATOMS: atom_id res chain seq x y z
N MET A 1 14.85 22.19 -25.75
CA MET A 1 14.39 21.81 -24.36
C MET A 1 13.16 20.93 -24.50
N SER A 2 13.36 19.59 -24.47
CA SER A 2 12.29 18.61 -24.60
C SER A 2 11.58 18.49 -23.26
N LYS A 3 10.29 18.86 -23.20
CA LYS A 3 9.44 18.62 -22.03
C LYS A 3 9.13 17.13 -21.97
N ASN A 4 9.85 16.40 -21.14
CA ASN A 4 9.50 15.03 -20.76
C ASN A 4 8.21 15.06 -19.93
N THR A 5 7.07 15.11 -20.59
CA THR A 5 5.76 14.85 -19.97
C THR A 5 5.67 13.34 -19.75
N LYS A 6 6.12 12.86 -18.58
CA LYS A 6 5.78 11.52 -18.13
C LYS A 6 4.25 11.43 -18.18
N SER A 7 3.72 10.61 -19.06
CA SER A 7 2.29 10.30 -19.13
C SER A 7 1.90 9.74 -17.76
N LYS A 8 0.86 10.34 -17.15
CA LYS A 8 0.29 9.82 -15.89
C LYS A 8 -0.14 8.38 -16.17
N PRO A 9 0.21 7.41 -15.29
CA PRO A 9 -0.24 6.03 -15.49
C PRO A 9 -1.77 6.02 -15.58
N SER A 10 -2.30 5.23 -16.49
CA SER A 10 -3.75 4.97 -16.58
C SER A 10 -4.24 4.35 -15.26
N ALA A 11 -5.50 4.61 -14.90
CA ALA A 11 -6.10 3.96 -13.76
C ALA A 11 -6.02 2.44 -13.90
N TYR A 12 -5.85 1.73 -12.79
CA TYR A 12 -5.83 0.27 -12.77
C TYR A 12 -7.13 -0.32 -12.24
N LEU A 13 -7.43 -1.57 -12.64
CA LEU A 13 -8.61 -2.31 -12.25
C LEU A 13 -8.26 -3.38 -11.21
N THR A 14 -9.03 -3.43 -10.12
CA THR A 14 -8.96 -4.45 -9.07
C THR A 14 -10.24 -5.31 -9.04
N GLY A 15 -10.20 -6.48 -8.40
CA GLY A 15 -11.37 -7.34 -8.22
C GLY A 15 -11.77 -8.16 -9.45
N LYS A 16 -11.05 -8.07 -10.56
CA LYS A 16 -11.32 -8.86 -11.78
C LYS A 16 -11.06 -10.34 -11.56
N GLU A 17 -10.10 -10.67 -10.73
CA GLU A 17 -9.73 -12.03 -10.35
C GLU A 17 -10.86 -12.77 -9.62
N ASP A 18 -11.70 -12.03 -8.88
CA ASP A 18 -12.88 -12.56 -8.20
C ASP A 18 -13.90 -13.19 -9.16
N PHE A 19 -13.85 -12.82 -10.43
CA PHE A 19 -14.70 -13.33 -11.50
C PHE A 19 -13.94 -14.22 -12.50
N GLY A 20 -12.66 -14.51 -12.23
CA GLY A 20 -11.82 -15.37 -13.07
C GLY A 20 -11.18 -14.67 -14.27
N PHE A 21 -11.26 -13.34 -14.39
CA PHE A 21 -10.61 -12.59 -15.46
C PHE A 21 -9.11 -12.40 -15.20
N LYS A 22 -8.31 -12.61 -16.24
CA LYS A 22 -6.85 -12.41 -16.21
C LYS A 22 -6.45 -10.99 -16.63
N SER A 23 -7.29 -10.32 -17.40
CA SER A 23 -7.01 -8.99 -17.95
C SER A 23 -8.28 -8.14 -18.08
N ASP A 24 -8.09 -6.82 -18.12
CA ASP A 24 -9.17 -5.85 -18.32
C ASP A 24 -9.83 -6.01 -19.71
N SER A 25 -9.05 -6.48 -20.70
CA SER A 25 -9.53 -6.73 -22.05
C SER A 25 -10.53 -7.91 -22.13
N GLU A 26 -10.43 -8.88 -21.22
CA GLU A 26 -11.41 -9.97 -21.15
C GLU A 26 -12.79 -9.46 -20.69
N ILE A 27 -12.81 -8.52 -19.75
CA ILE A 27 -14.06 -7.88 -19.31
C ILE A 27 -14.67 -7.06 -20.45
N ALA A 28 -13.85 -6.30 -21.17
CA ALA A 28 -14.33 -5.50 -22.30
C ALA A 28 -14.99 -6.35 -23.41
N LYS A 29 -14.60 -7.62 -23.54
CA LYS A 29 -15.21 -8.58 -24.50
C LYS A 29 -16.66 -8.95 -24.13
N LEU A 30 -17.09 -8.73 -22.89
CA LEU A 30 -18.48 -8.94 -22.46
C LEU A 30 -19.45 -7.91 -23.08
N LYS A 31 -18.94 -6.93 -23.84
CA LYS A 31 -19.69 -5.92 -24.61
C LYS A 31 -20.73 -5.16 -23.76
N THR A 32 -22.00 -5.47 -23.95
CA THR A 32 -23.14 -4.79 -23.30
C THR A 32 -23.51 -5.35 -21.92
N CYS A 33 -22.85 -6.41 -21.46
CA CYS A 33 -23.03 -6.92 -20.10
C CYS A 33 -22.81 -5.81 -19.08
N LEU A 34 -23.71 -5.71 -18.10
CA LEU A 34 -23.62 -4.69 -17.05
C LEU A 34 -22.61 -5.14 -15.99
N ILE A 35 -21.75 -4.22 -15.61
CA ILE A 35 -20.82 -4.39 -14.49
C ILE A 35 -21.06 -3.29 -13.45
N THR A 36 -20.94 -3.65 -12.18
CA THR A 36 -20.95 -2.69 -11.06
C THR A 36 -19.51 -2.46 -10.60
N VAL A 37 -19.12 -1.21 -10.50
CA VAL A 37 -17.77 -0.81 -10.11
C VAL A 37 -17.79 0.26 -9.01
N ASP A 38 -16.78 0.26 -8.15
CA ASP A 38 -16.46 1.40 -7.29
C ASP A 38 -15.29 2.19 -7.91
N VAL A 39 -15.53 3.46 -8.21
CA VAL A 39 -14.61 4.35 -8.91
C VAL A 39 -13.97 5.27 -7.89
N HIS A 40 -12.67 5.16 -7.71
CA HIS A 40 -11.90 6.00 -6.79
C HIS A 40 -11.26 7.17 -7.54
N LEU A 41 -11.52 8.38 -7.04
CA LEU A 41 -11.04 9.62 -7.64
C LEU A 41 -9.62 9.96 -7.20
N GLY A 42 -8.81 10.49 -8.11
CA GLY A 42 -7.49 11.00 -7.81
C GLY A 42 -7.53 12.27 -6.98
N ASN A 43 -6.52 12.46 -6.11
CA ASN A 43 -6.41 13.64 -5.26
C ASN A 43 -6.17 14.92 -6.07
N ALA A 44 -6.52 16.07 -5.47
CA ALA A 44 -6.18 17.38 -5.98
C ALA A 44 -4.64 17.53 -6.08
N PRO A 45 -4.12 18.28 -7.07
CA PRO A 45 -2.69 18.53 -7.20
C PRO A 45 -2.16 19.28 -5.97
N CYS A 46 -1.39 18.62 -5.13
CA CYS A 46 -0.88 19.19 -3.87
C CYS A 46 -0.04 20.45 -4.09
N GLN A 47 0.71 20.52 -5.20
CA GLN A 47 1.57 21.66 -5.51
C GLN A 47 0.81 22.97 -5.70
N GLU A 48 -0.42 22.93 -6.21
CA GLU A 48 -1.24 24.11 -6.46
C GLU A 48 -1.85 24.70 -5.19
N ILE A 49 -1.99 23.87 -4.13
CA ILE A 49 -2.67 24.25 -2.89
C ILE A 49 -1.75 24.31 -1.68
N ILE A 50 -0.44 24.10 -1.89
CA ILE A 50 0.57 24.02 -0.80
C ILE A 50 0.61 25.30 0.06
N HIS A 51 0.32 26.46 -0.53
CA HIS A 51 0.35 27.76 0.15
C HIS A 51 -0.95 28.11 0.89
N ARG A 52 -1.96 27.25 0.79
CA ARG A 52 -3.25 27.46 1.46
C ARG A 52 -3.22 26.92 2.88
N THR A 53 -4.10 27.44 3.72
CA THR A 53 -4.30 26.89 5.07
C THR A 53 -4.87 25.46 5.01
N PRO A 54 -4.69 24.63 6.05
CA PRO A 54 -5.25 23.28 6.10
C PRO A 54 -6.77 23.25 5.85
N LYS A 55 -7.51 24.21 6.41
CA LYS A 55 -8.96 24.34 6.24
C LYS A 55 -9.34 24.65 4.79
N GLU A 56 -8.62 25.55 4.13
CA GLU A 56 -8.82 25.88 2.71
C GLU A 56 -8.48 24.67 1.81
N ARG A 57 -7.39 23.95 2.11
CA ARG A 57 -7.03 22.73 1.36
C ARG A 57 -8.11 21.67 1.41
N LEU A 58 -8.73 21.47 2.58
CA LEU A 58 -9.85 20.53 2.72
C LEU A 58 -11.05 20.96 1.87
N LYS A 59 -11.39 22.25 1.83
CA LYS A 59 -12.46 22.80 1.01
C LYS A 59 -12.18 22.61 -0.48
N ILE A 60 -10.98 23.01 -0.94
CA ILE A 60 -10.55 22.86 -2.34
C ILE A 60 -10.58 21.38 -2.76
N ARG A 61 -10.11 20.48 -1.89
CA ARG A 61 -10.16 19.04 -2.17
C ARG A 61 -11.60 18.53 -2.33
N ALA A 62 -12.52 18.96 -1.49
CA ALA A 62 -13.93 18.56 -1.60
C ALA A 62 -14.58 19.09 -2.89
N GLU A 63 -14.29 20.31 -3.27
CA GLU A 63 -14.73 20.91 -4.54
C GLU A 63 -14.13 20.17 -5.74
N TRP A 64 -12.84 19.85 -5.71
CA TRP A 64 -12.15 19.05 -6.71
C TRP A 64 -12.81 17.69 -6.93
N PHE A 65 -13.10 16.95 -5.88
CA PHE A 65 -13.78 15.66 -6.00
C PHE A 65 -15.17 15.78 -6.60
N LYS A 66 -15.92 16.80 -6.17
CA LYS A 66 -17.26 17.08 -6.69
C LYS A 66 -17.21 17.42 -8.19
N GLU A 67 -16.30 18.27 -8.59
CA GLU A 67 -16.13 18.67 -9.98
C GLU A 67 -15.72 17.49 -10.88
N ASN A 68 -14.71 16.70 -10.46
CA ASN A 68 -14.27 15.53 -11.19
C ASN A 68 -15.37 14.46 -11.31
N PHE A 69 -16.16 14.26 -10.26
CA PHE A 69 -17.33 13.40 -10.33
C PHE A 69 -18.30 13.88 -11.42
N TYR A 70 -18.65 15.17 -11.44
CA TYR A 70 -19.58 15.69 -12.45
C TYR A 70 -19.00 15.62 -13.87
N GLN A 71 -17.70 15.82 -14.06
CA GLN A 71 -17.05 15.64 -15.36
C GLN A 71 -17.16 14.19 -15.84
N LEU A 72 -16.93 13.21 -14.97
CA LEU A 72 -17.09 11.79 -15.32
C LEU A 72 -18.54 11.43 -15.68
N ILE A 73 -19.53 11.99 -14.99
CA ILE A 73 -20.95 11.76 -15.31
C ILE A 73 -21.29 12.30 -16.70
N LYS A 74 -20.75 13.46 -17.10
CA LYS A 74 -20.96 14.03 -18.44
C LYS A 74 -20.44 13.17 -19.59
N LEU A 75 -19.55 12.21 -19.31
CA LEU A 75 -19.04 11.27 -20.33
C LEU A 75 -20.09 10.24 -20.79
N LEU A 76 -21.24 10.16 -20.11
CA LEU A 76 -22.37 9.26 -20.42
C LEU A 76 -21.95 7.76 -20.51
N ILE A 77 -20.94 7.39 -19.71
CA ILE A 77 -20.46 6.00 -19.67
C ILE A 77 -21.19 5.14 -18.63
N PHE A 78 -21.83 5.77 -17.66
CA PHE A 78 -22.55 5.11 -16.58
C PHE A 78 -24.02 4.96 -16.94
N GLU A 79 -24.59 3.79 -16.64
CA GLU A 79 -26.04 3.55 -16.73
C GLU A 79 -26.77 4.03 -15.47
N LYS A 80 -26.13 3.83 -14.31
CA LYS A 80 -26.70 4.21 -13.01
C LYS A 80 -25.60 4.54 -12.01
N ILE A 81 -25.81 5.58 -11.21
CA ILE A 81 -25.01 5.86 -10.00
C ILE A 81 -25.76 5.30 -8.80
N ILE A 82 -25.09 4.43 -8.02
CA ILE A 82 -25.67 3.73 -6.88
C ILE A 82 -25.39 4.48 -5.58
N GLU A 83 -24.13 4.86 -5.34
CA GLU A 83 -23.68 5.51 -4.11
C GLU A 83 -22.60 6.56 -4.41
N LYS A 84 -22.52 7.60 -3.56
CA LYS A 84 -21.50 8.67 -3.65
C LYS A 84 -20.85 8.89 -2.29
N LYS A 85 -19.52 8.88 -2.25
CA LYS A 85 -18.69 9.13 -1.05
C LYS A 85 -17.67 10.23 -1.31
N LEU A 86 -18.15 11.44 -1.70
CA LEU A 86 -17.28 12.54 -2.17
C LEU A 86 -16.69 13.40 -1.05
N ALA A 87 -17.25 13.32 0.18
CA ALA A 87 -16.80 14.12 1.32
C ALA A 87 -15.70 13.46 2.19
N LYS A 88 -15.32 12.21 1.87
CA LYS A 88 -14.30 11.47 2.63
C LYS A 88 -12.89 11.78 2.13
N PRO A 89 -11.83 11.46 2.92
CA PRO A 89 -10.42 11.61 2.49
C PRO A 89 -10.11 10.92 1.15
N HIS A 90 -10.78 9.80 0.89
CA HIS A 90 -10.73 9.06 -0.37
C HIS A 90 -12.12 9.10 -1.01
N ALA A 91 -12.27 9.97 -2.00
CA ALA A 91 -13.55 10.11 -2.68
C ALA A 91 -13.75 8.95 -3.66
N SER A 92 -14.91 8.32 -3.58
CA SER A 92 -15.34 7.27 -4.51
C SER A 92 -16.84 7.36 -4.82
N PHE A 93 -17.25 6.65 -5.84
CA PHE A 93 -18.68 6.42 -6.11
C PHE A 93 -18.85 5.04 -6.76
N THR A 94 -19.98 4.40 -6.41
CA THR A 94 -20.37 3.12 -7.00
C THR A 94 -21.33 3.37 -8.16
N ALA A 95 -21.07 2.73 -9.29
CA ALA A 95 -21.86 2.90 -10.50
C ALA A 95 -21.96 1.60 -11.30
N THR A 96 -23.01 1.52 -12.14
CA THR A 96 -23.16 0.48 -13.15
C THR A 96 -22.84 1.04 -14.52
N LEU A 97 -22.10 0.29 -15.33
CA LEU A 97 -21.79 0.62 -16.72
C LEU A 97 -21.70 -0.65 -17.59
N GLN A 98 -21.75 -0.48 -18.92
CA GLN A 98 -21.51 -1.57 -19.83
C GLN A 98 -20.01 -1.92 -19.85
N ALA A 99 -19.68 -3.20 -19.90
CA ALA A 99 -18.32 -3.72 -19.82
C ALA A 99 -17.38 -3.13 -20.90
N ASN A 100 -17.88 -2.88 -22.10
CA ASN A 100 -17.12 -2.26 -23.20
C ASN A 100 -16.71 -0.80 -22.91
N ARG A 101 -17.37 -0.13 -21.96
CA ARG A 101 -17.05 1.27 -21.58
C ARG A 101 -15.97 1.36 -20.48
N LEU A 102 -15.62 0.22 -19.86
CA LEU A 102 -14.61 0.17 -18.78
C LEU A 102 -13.27 0.73 -19.23
N SER A 103 -12.81 0.39 -20.43
CA SER A 103 -11.52 0.88 -20.96
C SER A 103 -11.49 2.39 -21.17
N LYS A 104 -12.64 3.01 -21.44
CA LYS A 104 -12.76 4.48 -21.51
C LYS A 104 -12.63 5.09 -20.10
N LEU A 105 -13.30 4.50 -19.11
CA LEU A 105 -13.21 4.93 -17.70
C LEU A 105 -11.76 4.86 -17.18
N LEU A 106 -11.04 3.77 -17.43
CA LEU A 106 -9.65 3.58 -16.98
C LEU A 106 -8.65 4.57 -17.60
N LYS A 107 -8.99 5.22 -18.71
CA LYS A 107 -8.17 6.26 -19.34
C LYS A 107 -8.39 7.66 -18.78
N GLU A 108 -9.41 7.85 -17.94
CA GLU A 108 -9.75 9.16 -17.40
C GLU A 108 -8.70 9.64 -16.39
N LYS A 109 -8.18 10.85 -16.58
CA LYS A 109 -7.07 11.41 -15.79
C LYS A 109 -7.39 11.57 -14.31
N ASN A 110 -8.66 11.72 -13.98
CA ASN A 110 -9.14 11.97 -12.62
C ASN A 110 -9.57 10.70 -11.89
N VAL A 111 -9.45 9.54 -12.51
CA VAL A 111 -9.64 8.23 -11.91
C VAL A 111 -8.30 7.73 -11.40
N TRP A 112 -8.27 7.29 -10.16
CA TRP A 112 -7.08 6.67 -9.57
C TRP A 112 -7.09 5.16 -9.81
N TYR A 113 -8.14 4.48 -9.34
CA TYR A 113 -8.37 3.07 -9.63
C TYR A 113 -9.88 2.76 -9.65
N VAL A 114 -10.20 1.60 -10.18
CA VAL A 114 -11.58 1.10 -10.27
C VAL A 114 -11.62 -0.30 -9.66
N SER A 115 -12.60 -0.57 -8.78
CA SER A 115 -12.82 -1.91 -8.23
C SER A 115 -14.05 -2.54 -8.86
N LEU A 116 -13.88 -3.73 -9.46
CA LEU A 116 -14.99 -4.51 -10.00
C LEU A 116 -15.74 -5.19 -8.85
N LEU A 117 -17.01 -4.83 -8.66
CA LEU A 117 -17.83 -5.36 -7.58
C LEU A 117 -18.75 -6.50 -8.05
N GLU A 118 -19.36 -6.35 -9.22
CA GLU A 118 -20.31 -7.31 -9.78
C GLU A 118 -20.19 -7.37 -11.30
N VAL A 119 -20.54 -8.52 -11.86
CA VAL A 119 -20.70 -8.75 -13.31
C VAL A 119 -22.04 -9.45 -13.50
N GLU A 120 -22.90 -8.88 -14.34
CA GLU A 120 -24.24 -9.40 -14.61
C GLU A 120 -24.17 -10.88 -15.07
N GLY A 121 -24.99 -11.72 -14.44
CA GLY A 121 -25.01 -13.15 -14.73
C GLY A 121 -23.81 -13.96 -14.22
N MET A 122 -22.81 -13.34 -13.60
CA MET A 122 -21.66 -14.03 -13.03
C MET A 122 -21.72 -14.04 -11.52
N LYS A 123 -21.40 -15.17 -10.91
CA LYS A 123 -21.14 -15.27 -9.48
C LYS A 123 -19.64 -15.09 -9.25
N LYS A 124 -19.27 -14.38 -8.18
CA LYS A 124 -17.88 -14.39 -7.74
C LYS A 124 -17.42 -15.83 -7.56
N THR A 125 -16.38 -16.20 -8.27
CA THR A 125 -15.79 -17.51 -8.10
C THR A 125 -15.27 -17.54 -6.67
N LYS A 126 -15.70 -18.54 -5.89
CA LYS A 126 -15.07 -18.86 -4.60
C LYS A 126 -13.67 -19.47 -4.86
N GLN A 127 -12.94 -18.98 -5.84
CA GLN A 127 -11.53 -19.24 -5.84
C GLN A 127 -11.04 -18.59 -4.54
N ARG A 128 -10.62 -19.43 -3.61
CA ARG A 128 -9.58 -19.06 -2.67
C ARG A 128 -8.41 -18.65 -3.59
N SER A 129 -8.42 -17.41 -4.06
CA SER A 129 -7.23 -16.83 -4.64
C SER A 129 -6.18 -17.10 -3.59
N LYS A 130 -5.15 -17.86 -3.91
CA LYS A 130 -3.97 -17.91 -3.08
C LYS A 130 -3.63 -16.44 -2.95
N LYS A 131 -3.84 -15.87 -1.73
CA LYS A 131 -3.52 -14.47 -1.48
C LYS A 131 -2.12 -14.28 -2.05
N PRO A 132 -1.88 -13.26 -2.89
CA PRO A 132 -0.56 -13.04 -3.42
C PRO A 132 0.42 -12.99 -2.26
N LEU A 133 1.62 -13.49 -2.48
CA LEU A 133 2.69 -13.39 -1.50
C LEU A 133 3.30 -12.00 -1.65
N ASP A 134 3.11 -11.17 -0.64
CA ASP A 134 3.73 -9.85 -0.55
C ASP A 134 4.97 -9.91 0.36
N TRP A 135 5.86 -8.93 0.24
CA TRP A 135 6.98 -8.79 1.13
C TRP A 135 6.57 -8.07 2.42
N TYR A 136 6.99 -8.65 3.54
CA TYR A 136 6.84 -8.09 4.88
C TYR A 136 8.20 -8.01 5.56
N ALA A 137 8.50 -6.89 6.20
CA ALA A 137 9.62 -6.75 7.12
C ALA A 137 9.11 -7.03 8.54
N VAL A 138 9.69 -8.03 9.19
CA VAL A 138 9.32 -8.42 10.55
C VAL A 138 10.49 -8.08 11.48
N LYS A 139 10.27 -7.16 12.42
CA LYS A 139 11.24 -6.77 13.43
C LYS A 139 11.08 -7.64 14.66
N GLY A 140 12.11 -8.41 14.99
CA GLY A 140 12.19 -9.21 16.21
C GLY A 140 13.24 -8.66 17.18
N GLY A 141 12.96 -8.77 18.47
CA GLY A 141 13.90 -8.48 19.53
C GLY A 141 14.44 -9.77 20.13
N TYR A 142 15.76 -9.91 20.21
CA TYR A 142 16.44 -11.11 20.64
C TYR A 142 17.29 -10.82 21.87
N ALA A 143 17.08 -11.61 22.94
CA ALA A 143 17.99 -11.65 24.08
C ALA A 143 19.23 -12.49 23.72
N ILE A 144 20.42 -11.98 24.01
CA ILE A 144 21.68 -12.71 23.86
C ILE A 144 21.99 -13.38 25.19
N GLN A 145 21.97 -14.69 25.22
CA GLN A 145 22.28 -15.50 26.41
C GLN A 145 23.72 -15.94 26.36
N VAL A 146 24.47 -15.66 27.43
CA VAL A 146 25.87 -16.08 27.59
C VAL A 146 25.98 -17.06 28.75
N GLU A 147 26.69 -18.15 28.55
CA GLU A 147 26.95 -19.18 29.57
C GLU A 147 27.49 -18.55 30.85
N GLY A 148 26.90 -18.90 32.02
CA GLY A 148 27.36 -18.40 33.31
C GLY A 148 26.89 -16.95 33.64
N GLN A 149 26.34 -16.21 32.72
CA GLN A 149 25.84 -14.86 33.01
C GLN A 149 24.46 -14.92 33.65
N THR A 150 24.39 -14.58 34.95
CA THR A 150 23.16 -14.61 35.76
C THR A 150 22.66 -13.23 36.20
N ASN A 151 23.47 -12.19 36.00
CA ASN A 151 23.17 -10.81 36.40
C ASN A 151 23.88 -9.80 35.49
N GLY A 152 23.62 -8.53 35.72
CA GLY A 152 24.25 -7.41 34.95
C GLY A 152 23.50 -7.09 33.66
N LEU A 153 24.22 -6.48 32.72
CA LEU A 153 23.66 -6.09 31.43
C LEU A 153 23.66 -7.28 30.47
N GLN A 154 22.49 -7.56 29.93
CA GLN A 154 22.32 -8.58 28.88
C GLN A 154 22.37 -7.94 27.49
N GLY A 155 23.08 -8.56 26.56
CA GLY A 155 23.07 -8.16 25.16
C GLY A 155 21.67 -8.33 24.55
N TYR A 156 21.30 -7.42 23.68
CA TYR A 156 20.01 -7.42 23.00
C TYR A 156 20.19 -7.01 21.53
N GLU A 157 19.53 -7.72 20.63
CA GLU A 157 19.60 -7.48 19.18
C GLU A 157 18.21 -7.17 18.63
N ASP A 158 18.10 -6.05 17.91
CA ASP A 158 17.00 -5.77 17.01
C ASP A 158 17.33 -6.33 15.62
N ARG A 159 16.57 -7.32 15.16
CA ARG A 159 16.75 -7.95 13.85
C ARG A 159 15.53 -7.76 12.98
N ILE A 160 15.74 -7.41 11.71
CA ILE A 160 14.67 -7.27 10.71
C ILE A 160 14.81 -8.41 9.70
N LEU A 161 13.74 -9.19 9.53
CA LEU A 161 13.61 -10.25 8.53
C LEU A 161 12.68 -9.80 7.42
N LEU A 162 13.11 -9.99 6.17
CA LEU A 162 12.26 -9.80 5.01
C LEU A 162 11.66 -11.15 4.60
N VAL A 163 10.33 -11.30 4.66
CA VAL A 163 9.63 -12.54 4.38
C VAL A 163 8.50 -12.34 3.36
N LYS A 164 8.30 -13.32 2.47
CA LYS A 164 7.10 -13.36 1.62
C LYS A 164 5.96 -14.02 2.38
N ALA A 165 4.83 -13.33 2.54
CA ALA A 165 3.68 -13.83 3.28
C ALA A 165 2.36 -13.38 2.65
N THR A 166 1.26 -14.03 3.04
CA THR A 166 -0.10 -13.72 2.57
C THR A 166 -0.85 -12.75 3.49
N SER A 167 -0.30 -12.46 4.66
CA SER A 167 -0.85 -11.55 5.68
C SER A 167 0.19 -11.24 6.75
N PHE A 168 -0.10 -10.24 7.59
CA PHE A 168 0.70 -9.93 8.79
C PHE A 168 0.88 -11.16 9.69
N ASP A 169 -0.19 -11.90 9.99
CA ASP A 169 -0.13 -13.12 10.82
C ASP A 169 0.72 -14.22 10.20
N ASP A 170 0.70 -14.38 8.85
CA ASP A 170 1.53 -15.36 8.15
C ASP A 170 3.00 -14.94 8.19
N ALA A 171 3.27 -13.64 8.05
CA ALA A 171 4.62 -13.08 8.16
C ALA A 171 5.20 -13.30 9.56
N GLU A 172 4.43 -13.02 10.60
CA GLU A 172 4.81 -13.24 12.00
C GLU A 172 5.11 -14.72 12.27
N LYS A 173 4.23 -15.63 11.85
CA LYS A 173 4.46 -17.08 11.99
C LYS A 173 5.72 -17.57 11.30
N LYS A 174 6.03 -17.03 10.13
CA LYS A 174 7.27 -17.35 9.40
C LYS A 174 8.50 -16.83 10.12
N ALA A 175 8.44 -15.61 10.66
CA ALA A 175 9.52 -15.05 11.45
C ALA A 175 9.76 -15.84 12.75
N TRP A 176 8.70 -16.26 13.44
CA TRP A 176 8.80 -17.17 14.58
C TRP A 176 9.46 -18.51 14.24
N LYS A 177 9.12 -19.08 13.09
CA LYS A 177 9.76 -20.33 12.61
C LYS A 177 11.24 -20.13 12.30
N GLU A 178 11.59 -19.05 11.61
CA GLU A 178 12.96 -18.70 11.26
C GLU A 178 13.79 -18.39 12.51
N SER A 179 13.19 -17.70 13.50
CA SER A 179 13.88 -17.38 14.74
C SER A 179 14.30 -18.59 15.54
N LYS A 180 13.55 -19.70 15.48
CA LYS A 180 13.95 -20.96 16.10
C LYS A 180 15.21 -21.52 15.45
N ILE A 181 15.29 -21.48 14.13
CA ILE A 181 16.47 -21.92 13.37
C ILE A 181 17.69 -21.06 13.71
N TYR A 182 17.50 -19.75 13.84
CA TYR A 182 18.55 -18.79 14.20
C TYR A 182 19.02 -18.93 15.64
N ALA A 183 18.12 -19.26 16.55
CA ALA A 183 18.38 -19.32 17.98
C ALA A 183 18.96 -20.68 18.47
N GLU A 184 18.69 -21.76 17.74
CA GLU A 184 18.95 -23.12 18.25
C GLU A 184 20.42 -23.54 18.35
N PRO A 185 21.34 -23.25 17.44
CA PRO A 185 22.73 -23.65 17.66
C PRO A 185 23.45 -22.63 18.54
N PRO A 186 23.77 -22.97 19.81
CA PRO A 186 24.69 -22.15 20.55
C PRO A 186 26.08 -22.23 19.87
N HIS A 187 26.83 -21.13 19.92
CA HIS A 187 28.16 -21.05 19.38
C HIS A 187 29.15 -20.52 20.41
N LEU A 188 30.40 -20.82 20.22
CA LEU A 188 31.48 -20.34 21.09
C LEU A 188 31.81 -18.88 20.77
N ASN A 189 31.86 -18.01 21.78
CA ASN A 189 32.40 -16.67 21.63
C ASN A 189 33.94 -16.67 21.78
N CYS A 190 34.58 -15.52 21.65
CA CYS A 190 36.04 -15.37 21.75
C CYS A 190 36.61 -15.67 23.15
N TYR A 191 35.76 -15.76 24.18
CA TYR A 191 36.15 -16.11 25.54
C TYR A 191 35.95 -17.60 25.86
N GLY A 192 35.46 -18.40 24.90
CA GLY A 192 35.19 -19.82 25.06
C GLY A 192 33.85 -20.13 25.74
N GLU A 193 32.98 -19.14 25.90
CA GLU A 193 31.66 -19.28 26.48
C GLU A 193 30.64 -19.62 25.40
N MET A 194 29.63 -20.45 25.75
CA MET A 194 28.52 -20.72 24.86
C MET A 194 27.57 -19.53 24.84
N VAL A 195 27.20 -19.09 23.63
CA VAL A 195 26.29 -17.97 23.39
C VAL A 195 25.19 -18.42 22.45
N ARG A 196 23.95 -17.98 22.73
CA ARG A 196 22.80 -18.18 21.83
C ARG A 196 21.91 -16.96 21.83
N TRP A 197 21.19 -16.74 20.72
CA TRP A 197 20.13 -15.77 20.62
C TRP A 197 18.79 -16.42 20.93
N GLN A 198 17.95 -15.75 21.65
CA GLN A 198 16.58 -16.18 21.90
C GLN A 198 15.62 -15.08 21.51
N LEU A 199 14.67 -15.37 20.59
CA LEU A 199 13.61 -14.42 20.29
C LEU A 199 12.79 -14.18 21.55
N GLU A 200 12.76 -12.92 22.00
CA GLU A 200 11.93 -12.48 23.11
C GLU A 200 10.52 -12.11 22.66
N LYS A 201 10.45 -11.34 21.56
CA LYS A 201 9.17 -10.89 20.99
C LYS A 201 9.31 -10.47 19.54
N ILE A 202 8.20 -10.53 18.80
CA ILE A 202 8.04 -9.74 17.57
C ILE A 202 7.67 -8.32 17.99
N VAL A 203 8.45 -7.35 17.54
CA VAL A 203 8.29 -5.93 17.89
C VAL A 203 7.34 -5.26 16.93
N ASP A 204 7.45 -5.57 15.63
CA ASP A 204 6.65 -4.95 14.58
C ASP A 204 6.62 -5.82 13.32
N VAL A 205 5.53 -5.71 12.55
CA VAL A 205 5.38 -6.33 11.23
C VAL A 205 4.96 -5.25 10.24
N TYR A 206 5.83 -4.94 9.30
CA TYR A 206 5.66 -3.89 8.31
C TYR A 206 5.42 -4.47 6.92
N TRP A 207 4.34 -4.05 6.25
CA TRP A 207 4.12 -4.36 4.84
C TRP A 207 4.94 -3.39 3.98
N THR A 208 5.83 -3.94 3.14
CA THR A 208 6.85 -3.13 2.47
C THR A 208 6.41 -2.56 1.13
N ASP A 209 5.27 -2.98 0.57
CA ASP A 209 4.83 -2.65 -0.80
C ASP A 209 5.88 -2.93 -1.90
N ILE A 210 6.83 -3.82 -1.60
CA ILE A 210 7.92 -4.19 -2.52
C ILE A 210 7.40 -5.20 -3.53
N VAL A 211 7.49 -4.89 -4.82
CA VAL A 211 7.28 -5.85 -5.91
C VAL A 211 8.60 -6.54 -6.25
N GLU A 212 9.66 -5.74 -6.41
CA GLU A 212 11.02 -6.18 -6.72
C GLU A 212 12.02 -5.30 -5.95
N LEU A 213 13.13 -5.89 -5.49
CA LEU A 213 14.19 -5.16 -4.79
C LEU A 213 14.95 -4.26 -5.75
N ASP A 214 14.97 -2.96 -5.50
CA ASP A 214 15.80 -2.00 -6.24
C ASP A 214 17.19 -1.94 -5.60
N PRO A 215 18.27 -2.27 -6.33
CA PRO A 215 19.63 -2.20 -5.83
C PRO A 215 20.07 -0.77 -5.47
N ASN A 216 19.39 0.27 -5.96
CA ASN A 216 19.68 1.66 -5.63
C ASN A 216 19.03 2.12 -4.32
N GLY A 217 18.17 1.28 -3.75
CA GLY A 217 17.52 1.50 -2.45
C GLY A 217 16.06 1.05 -2.45
N THR A 218 15.75 0.14 -1.52
CA THR A 218 14.39 -0.33 -1.27
C THR A 218 14.07 -0.11 0.20
N GLU A 219 13.01 0.64 0.51
CA GLU A 219 12.53 0.77 1.88
C GLU A 219 11.98 -0.58 2.36
N VAL A 220 12.65 -1.17 3.34
CA VAL A 220 12.26 -2.47 3.91
C VAL A 220 11.57 -2.34 5.27
N PHE A 221 11.74 -1.21 5.94
CA PHE A 221 11.14 -0.94 7.23
C PHE A 221 11.10 0.57 7.50
N SER A 222 9.99 1.05 8.07
CA SER A 222 9.82 2.44 8.51
C SER A 222 9.13 2.47 9.88
N ALA A 223 9.55 3.38 10.75
CA ALA A 223 8.91 3.60 12.04
C ALA A 223 8.72 5.10 12.27
N LEU A 224 7.47 5.52 12.43
CA LEU A 224 7.15 6.89 12.82
C LEU A 224 7.36 7.06 14.32
N LYS A 225 8.06 8.13 14.69
CA LYS A 225 8.32 8.49 16.08
C LYS A 225 8.13 9.99 16.28
N ASP A 226 7.54 10.36 17.39
CA ASP A 226 7.47 11.75 17.81
C ASP A 226 8.78 12.18 18.51
N ARG A 227 9.20 13.39 18.22
CA ARG A 227 10.32 14.05 18.92
C ARG A 227 10.00 15.52 19.13
N ARG A 228 10.73 16.19 20.01
CA ARG A 228 10.67 17.64 20.11
C ARG A 228 11.05 18.27 18.77
N MET A 229 10.24 19.24 18.33
CA MET A 229 10.50 19.97 17.09
C MET A 229 11.86 20.70 17.19
N LYS A 230 12.59 20.66 16.08
CA LYS A 230 13.83 21.41 15.91
C LYS A 230 13.60 22.50 14.86
N PRO A 231 14.07 23.76 15.09
CA PRO A 231 13.81 24.88 14.19
C PRO A 231 14.24 24.65 12.74
N GLU A 232 15.32 23.91 12.53
CA GLU A 232 15.85 23.61 11.19
C GLU A 232 14.93 22.71 10.36
N TYR A 233 13.98 21.98 11.00
CA TYR A 233 12.99 21.10 10.36
C TYR A 233 11.56 21.67 10.42
N GLU A 234 11.43 22.95 10.74
CA GLU A 234 10.15 23.62 10.67
C GLU A 234 9.69 23.76 9.21
N TRP A 235 8.38 23.56 8.98
CA TRP A 235 7.83 23.65 7.64
C TRP A 235 7.84 25.08 7.10
N HIS A 236 8.58 25.30 6.01
CA HIS A 236 8.57 26.55 5.23
C HIS A 236 8.21 26.28 3.77
N PRO A 237 7.09 26.82 3.24
CA PRO A 237 6.65 26.59 1.87
C PRO A 237 7.68 27.00 0.79
N ALA A 238 8.54 27.97 1.09
CA ALA A 238 9.55 28.51 0.20
C ALA A 238 10.93 27.80 0.29
N LYS A 239 11.19 27.00 1.31
CA LYS A 239 12.45 26.25 1.41
C LYS A 239 12.42 25.06 0.45
N LYS A 240 13.19 25.13 -0.64
CA LYS A 240 13.56 23.91 -1.38
C LYS A 240 14.35 23.02 -0.43
N MET A 241 13.97 21.75 -0.31
CA MET A 241 14.82 20.77 0.36
C MET A 241 16.15 20.72 -0.42
N ASN A 242 17.22 21.15 0.21
CA ASN A 242 18.56 20.87 -0.29
C ASN A 242 18.77 19.36 -0.04
N HIS A 243 18.68 18.58 -1.10
CA HIS A 243 19.13 17.20 -1.06
C HIS A 243 20.64 17.22 -0.83
N VAL A 244 21.08 16.75 0.32
CA VAL A 244 22.49 16.46 0.65
C VAL A 244 22.87 15.18 -0.08
#